data_f76abdd1976ef79755e33219859d2faf
#
_entry.id   f76abdd1976ef79755e33219859d2faf
#
_cell.length_a   1.000
_cell.length_b   1.000
_cell.length_c   1.000
_cell.angle_alpha   90.00
_cell.angle_beta   90.00
_cell.angle_gamma   90.00
#
_symmetry.space_group_name_H-M   'P 1'
#
loop_
_entity.id
_entity.type
_entity.pdbx_description
1 polymer ?
#
loop_
_entity_poly.entity_id
_entity_poly.type
_entity_poly.pdbx_seq_one_letter_code
_entity_poly.pdbx_strand_id
1 'polypeptide(L)'
;MTIMNFPNFKKHEMLAAIITIAGCLVFTIGLSQKTGSNASEYFTVENYYKVKWGFADEFIALWKKNHYPLLRKAREKGDIVSVTAEKPKLHSGEDTRWDFKVIIVFRNAALAFDPDLTTPYKKQLYPDLDQLTRDEQHRFELLIAHWDVMVDHIDLD
;
A
#
# COMPACT_ATOMS: atom_id res chain seq x y z
N MET A 1 -23.28 -61.22 -11.62
CA MET A 1 -24.27 -60.17 -11.25
C MET A 1 -24.77 -60.52 -9.87
N THR A 2 -24.07 -60.03 -8.84
CA THR A 2 -24.27 -60.38 -7.42
C THR A 2 -25.07 -59.27 -6.77
N ILE A 3 -26.29 -59.56 -6.35
CA ILE A 3 -27.20 -58.62 -5.69
C ILE A 3 -26.79 -58.54 -4.22
N MET A 4 -26.36 -57.40 -3.73
CA MET A 4 -26.14 -57.17 -2.30
C MET A 4 -27.46 -56.90 -1.60
N ASN A 5 -27.79 -57.78 -0.63
CA ASN A 5 -28.91 -57.66 0.28
C ASN A 5 -28.55 -56.70 1.43
N PHE A 6 -29.30 -55.60 1.59
CA PHE A 6 -29.18 -54.72 2.75
C PHE A 6 -30.10 -55.19 3.88
N PRO A 7 -29.65 -55.24 5.15
CA PRO A 7 -30.50 -55.62 6.27
C PRO A 7 -31.51 -54.51 6.62
N ASN A 8 -32.78 -54.95 6.82
CA ASN A 8 -33.88 -54.12 7.28
C ASN A 8 -33.68 -53.69 8.74
N PHE A 9 -33.38 -52.44 8.99
CA PHE A 9 -33.36 -51.88 10.35
C PHE A 9 -34.80 -51.51 10.81
N LYS A 10 -35.16 -51.99 11.97
CA LYS A 10 -36.50 -51.73 12.59
C LYS A 10 -36.58 -50.27 13.05
N LYS A 11 -37.70 -49.63 12.75
CA LYS A 11 -38.02 -48.19 13.01
C LYS A 11 -37.83 -47.70 14.46
N HIS A 12 -37.65 -48.59 15.43
CA HIS A 12 -37.53 -48.22 16.85
C HIS A 12 -36.10 -47.88 17.28
N GLU A 13 -35.08 -48.21 16.51
CA GLU A 13 -33.69 -47.88 16.86
C GLU A 13 -33.24 -46.52 16.34
N MET A 14 -33.97 -45.93 15.42
CA MET A 14 -33.68 -44.58 14.89
C MET A 14 -34.07 -43.44 15.83
N LEU A 15 -34.97 -43.69 16.81
CA LEU A 15 -35.40 -42.61 17.71
C LEU A 15 -34.47 -42.37 18.88
N ALA A 16 -33.64 -43.35 19.25
CA ALA A 16 -32.68 -43.23 20.35
C ALA A 16 -31.38 -42.55 19.93
N ALA A 17 -31.02 -42.58 18.63
CA ALA A 17 -29.80 -41.99 18.11
C ALA A 17 -29.90 -40.49 17.89
N ILE A 18 -31.11 -39.93 17.79
CA ILE A 18 -31.34 -38.50 17.49
C ILE A 18 -31.27 -37.62 18.76
N ILE A 19 -31.50 -38.21 19.94
CA ILE A 19 -31.53 -37.43 21.20
C ILE A 19 -30.11 -37.21 21.77
N THR A 20 -29.12 -38.01 21.38
CA THR A 20 -27.76 -37.90 21.90
C THR A 20 -26.89 -36.94 21.13
N ILE A 21 -27.29 -36.51 19.92
CA ILE A 21 -26.54 -35.55 19.10
C ILE A 21 -26.97 -34.09 19.33
N ALA A 22 -28.16 -33.87 19.91
CA ALA A 22 -28.67 -32.54 20.22
C ALA A 22 -28.07 -31.89 21.48
N GLY A 23 -27.32 -32.65 22.29
CA GLY A 23 -26.77 -32.18 23.56
C GLY A 23 -25.34 -31.60 23.49
N CYS A 24 -24.61 -31.74 22.39
CA CYS A 24 -23.22 -31.30 22.27
C CYS A 24 -22.99 -30.12 21.33
N LEU A 25 -24.04 -29.44 20.86
CA LEU A 25 -23.91 -28.33 19.91
C LEU A 25 -24.12 -26.93 20.53
N VAL A 26 -23.99 -26.83 21.83
CA VAL A 26 -24.04 -25.51 22.51
C VAL A 26 -22.86 -25.43 23.42
N PHE A 27 -21.74 -24.96 22.94
CA PHE A 27 -20.72 -24.18 23.60
C PHE A 27 -19.38 -24.13 22.85
N THR A 28 -19.42 -23.63 21.63
CA THR A 28 -18.25 -22.94 21.10
C THR A 28 -18.71 -21.58 20.59
N ILE A 29 -19.12 -20.71 21.53
CA ILE A 29 -18.95 -19.29 21.30
C ILE A 29 -17.44 -19.11 21.29
N GLY A 30 -16.86 -19.25 20.10
CA GLY A 30 -15.51 -18.82 19.87
C GLY A 30 -15.44 -17.38 20.30
N LEU A 31 -14.75 -17.11 21.39
CA LEU A 31 -14.14 -15.81 21.65
C LEU A 31 -13.23 -15.57 20.45
N SER A 32 -13.82 -14.98 19.40
CA SER A 32 -13.04 -14.26 18.41
C SER A 32 -12.34 -13.17 19.20
N GLN A 33 -11.15 -13.47 19.71
CA GLN A 33 -10.22 -12.44 20.12
C GLN A 33 -9.99 -11.61 18.87
N LYS A 34 -10.74 -10.50 18.81
CA LYS A 34 -10.40 -9.38 17.97
C LYS A 34 -9.03 -8.92 18.51
N THR A 35 -7.95 -9.53 18.01
CA THR A 35 -6.62 -8.99 18.11
C THR A 35 -6.71 -7.66 17.38
N GLY A 36 -7.08 -6.64 18.14
CA GLY A 36 -7.00 -5.27 17.72
C GLY A 36 -5.52 -4.90 17.64
N SER A 37 -4.85 -5.31 16.58
CA SER A 37 -3.78 -4.51 16.06
C SER A 37 -4.47 -3.27 15.51
N ASN A 38 -4.34 -2.15 16.18
CA ASN A 38 -4.51 -0.82 15.60
C ASN A 38 -3.36 -0.58 14.62
N ALA A 39 -3.11 -1.53 13.71
CA ALA A 39 -2.29 -1.29 12.56
C ALA A 39 -3.02 -0.19 11.78
N SER A 40 -2.38 0.96 11.63
CA SER A 40 -2.88 2.04 10.79
C SER A 40 -3.35 1.42 9.48
N GLU A 41 -4.62 1.65 9.10
CA GLU A 41 -5.17 1.19 7.82
C GLU A 41 -4.35 1.77 6.66
N TYR A 42 -3.69 2.89 6.91
CA TYR A 42 -2.88 3.63 5.94
C TYR A 42 -1.43 3.15 5.93
N PHE A 43 -0.82 3.23 4.75
CA PHE A 43 0.56 2.84 4.52
C PHE A 43 1.38 4.07 4.11
N THR A 44 2.42 4.38 4.88
CA THR A 44 3.24 5.57 4.68
C THR A 44 4.61 5.23 4.09
N VAL A 45 4.98 5.95 3.04
CA VAL A 45 6.31 5.88 2.41
C VAL A 45 6.95 7.26 2.42
N GLU A 46 8.16 7.35 2.94
CA GLU A 46 9.02 8.52 2.84
C GLU A 46 10.05 8.31 1.73
N ASN A 47 10.02 9.17 0.72
CA ASN A 47 10.88 9.11 -0.45
C ASN A 47 11.94 10.19 -0.32
N TYR A 48 13.21 9.81 -0.23
CA TYR A 48 14.35 10.70 -0.06
C TYR A 48 15.15 10.83 -1.34
N TYR A 49 15.55 12.06 -1.67
CA TYR A 49 16.31 12.37 -2.87
C TYR A 49 17.56 13.16 -2.50
N LYS A 50 18.72 12.60 -2.85
CA LYS A 50 20.01 13.29 -2.82
C LYS A 50 20.36 13.72 -4.23
N VAL A 51 20.49 15.03 -4.43
CA VAL A 51 20.65 15.64 -5.75
C VAL A 51 22.09 16.19 -5.89
N LYS A 52 22.60 16.26 -7.10
CA LYS A 52 23.87 16.91 -7.39
C LYS A 52 23.86 18.35 -6.87
N TRP A 53 25.01 18.81 -6.34
CA TRP A 53 25.12 20.16 -5.80
C TRP A 53 24.73 21.22 -6.84
N GLY A 54 23.90 22.18 -6.42
CA GLY A 54 23.39 23.25 -7.28
C GLY A 54 22.15 22.90 -8.11
N PHE A 55 21.72 21.66 -8.16
CA PHE A 55 20.61 21.19 -9.01
C PHE A 55 19.31 20.87 -8.27
N ALA A 56 19.25 21.09 -6.96
CA ALA A 56 18.08 20.72 -6.16
C ALA A 56 16.79 21.43 -6.63
N ASP A 57 16.85 22.72 -6.93
CA ASP A 57 15.67 23.48 -7.37
C ASP A 57 15.19 23.04 -8.75
N GLU A 58 16.10 22.69 -9.67
CA GLU A 58 15.76 22.14 -10.99
C GLU A 58 15.10 20.75 -10.86
N PHE A 59 15.69 19.88 -10.05
CA PHE A 59 15.11 18.56 -9.73
C PHE A 59 13.68 18.68 -9.20
N ILE A 60 13.48 19.56 -8.21
CA ILE A 60 12.17 19.80 -7.59
C ILE A 60 11.18 20.36 -8.62
N ALA A 61 11.62 21.26 -9.50
CA ALA A 61 10.75 21.80 -10.56
C ALA A 61 10.29 20.72 -11.53
N LEU A 62 11.18 19.84 -11.99
CA LEU A 62 10.86 18.68 -12.85
C LEU A 62 9.95 17.69 -12.13
N TRP A 63 10.22 17.39 -10.86
CA TRP A 63 9.37 16.51 -10.05
C TRP A 63 7.96 17.08 -9.91
N LYS A 64 7.82 18.36 -9.60
CA LYS A 64 6.52 19.05 -9.51
C LYS A 64 5.77 19.11 -10.84
N LYS A 65 6.50 19.25 -11.95
CA LYS A 65 5.94 19.30 -13.30
C LYS A 65 5.40 17.94 -13.74
N ASN A 66 6.16 16.88 -13.53
CA ASN A 66 5.94 15.60 -14.19
C ASN A 66 5.46 14.48 -13.25
N HIS A 67 5.89 14.48 -11.98
CA HIS A 67 5.57 13.40 -11.05
C HIS A 67 4.37 13.75 -10.14
N TYR A 68 4.37 14.94 -9.56
CA TYR A 68 3.29 15.35 -8.65
C TYR A 68 1.88 15.33 -9.25
N PRO A 69 1.64 15.72 -10.53
CA PRO A 69 0.31 15.66 -11.10
C PRO A 69 -0.28 14.25 -11.15
N LEU A 70 0.56 13.22 -11.34
CA LEU A 70 0.17 11.82 -11.32
C LEU A 70 -0.31 11.39 -9.92
N LEU A 71 0.48 11.72 -8.88
CA LEU A 71 0.13 11.46 -7.49
C LEU A 71 -1.15 12.22 -7.07
N ARG A 72 -1.31 13.46 -7.55
CA ARG A 72 -2.53 14.23 -7.32
C ARG A 72 -3.77 13.54 -7.89
N LYS A 73 -3.67 12.93 -9.08
CA LYS A 73 -4.77 12.15 -9.67
C LYS A 73 -5.10 10.92 -8.83
N ALA A 74 -4.11 10.18 -8.38
CA ALA A 74 -4.32 9.04 -7.48
C ALA A 74 -4.95 9.49 -6.14
N ARG A 75 -4.59 10.68 -5.63
CA ARG A 75 -5.23 11.28 -4.45
C ARG A 75 -6.67 11.68 -4.71
N GLU A 76 -6.98 12.32 -5.84
CA GLU A 76 -8.35 12.68 -6.25
C GLU A 76 -9.25 11.44 -6.35
N LYS A 77 -8.69 10.30 -6.77
CA LYS A 77 -9.39 9.00 -6.80
C LYS A 77 -9.54 8.37 -5.41
N GLY A 78 -8.73 8.79 -4.44
CA GLY A 78 -8.71 8.30 -3.07
C GLY A 78 -7.80 7.09 -2.85
N ASP A 79 -6.93 6.76 -3.77
CA ASP A 79 -5.90 5.72 -3.61
C ASP A 79 -4.75 6.24 -2.73
N ILE A 80 -4.45 7.53 -2.81
CA ILE A 80 -3.54 8.26 -1.94
C ILE A 80 -4.34 9.18 -1.01
N VAL A 81 -3.99 9.17 0.27
CA VAL A 81 -4.60 10.00 1.32
C VAL A 81 -3.97 11.39 1.34
N SER A 82 -2.63 11.43 1.36
CA SER A 82 -1.89 12.69 1.36
C SER A 82 -0.54 12.57 0.65
N VAL A 83 -0.08 13.68 0.12
CA VAL A 83 1.27 13.87 -0.42
C VAL A 83 1.80 15.17 0.15
N THR A 84 2.90 15.10 0.90
CA THR A 84 3.61 16.28 1.42
C THR A 84 5.06 16.24 0.97
N ALA A 85 5.68 17.40 0.88
CA ALA A 85 7.08 17.51 0.46
C ALA A 85 7.84 18.46 1.38
N GLU A 86 9.10 18.13 1.63
CA GLU A 86 10.00 18.87 2.50
C GLU A 86 11.34 19.14 1.82
N LYS A 87 11.96 20.25 2.19
CA LYS A 87 13.29 20.64 1.80
C LYS A 87 14.04 21.09 3.07
N PRO A 88 15.27 20.62 3.32
CA PRO A 88 16.03 21.05 4.49
C PRO A 88 16.33 22.54 4.41
N LYS A 89 16.26 23.22 5.55
CA LYS A 89 16.62 24.65 5.68
C LYS A 89 18.11 24.86 5.88
N LEU A 90 18.80 23.85 6.43
CA LEU A 90 20.24 23.89 6.73
C LEU A 90 20.92 22.68 6.08
N HIS A 91 22.22 22.81 5.82
CA HIS A 91 23.04 21.71 5.29
C HIS A 91 23.30 20.67 6.38
N SER A 92 23.28 19.41 6.00
CA SER A 92 23.82 18.28 6.77
C SER A 92 25.12 17.78 6.13
N GLY A 93 25.82 16.88 6.85
CA GLY A 93 27.02 16.24 6.31
C GLY A 93 26.74 15.48 5.01
N GLU A 94 27.73 15.39 4.12
CA GLU A 94 27.56 14.78 2.79
C GLU A 94 27.02 13.35 2.87
N ASP A 95 27.44 12.56 3.88
CA ASP A 95 27.04 11.15 4.03
C ASP A 95 25.55 10.99 4.40
N THR A 96 24.97 12.00 5.08
CA THR A 96 23.58 11.96 5.58
C THR A 96 22.65 12.95 4.89
N ARG A 97 23.17 13.70 3.92
CA ARG A 97 22.45 14.75 3.20
C ARG A 97 21.33 14.16 2.33
N TRP A 98 20.17 14.77 2.43
CA TRP A 98 19.13 14.72 1.42
C TRP A 98 18.71 16.15 1.05
N ASP A 99 18.19 16.37 -0.15
CA ASP A 99 17.86 17.69 -0.68
C ASP A 99 16.37 17.89 -0.87
N PHE A 100 15.63 16.79 -1.02
CA PHE A 100 14.19 16.78 -1.17
C PHE A 100 13.63 15.49 -0.55
N LYS A 101 12.51 15.60 0.16
CA LYS A 101 11.78 14.46 0.72
C LYS A 101 10.30 14.58 0.37
N VAL A 102 9.68 13.47 0.00
CA VAL A 102 8.24 13.39 -0.24
C VAL A 102 7.68 12.30 0.64
N ILE A 103 6.62 12.62 1.38
CA ILE A 103 5.88 11.68 2.21
C ILE A 103 4.56 11.39 1.52
N ILE A 104 4.31 10.13 1.21
CA ILE A 104 3.08 9.65 0.58
C ILE A 104 2.37 8.71 1.54
N VAL A 105 1.13 9.06 1.87
CA VAL A 105 0.25 8.19 2.66
C VAL A 105 -0.74 7.53 1.72
N PHE A 106 -0.61 6.23 1.52
CA PHE A 106 -1.51 5.41 0.73
C PHE A 106 -2.65 4.88 1.59
N ARG A 107 -3.79 4.58 0.98
CA ARG A 107 -4.92 3.95 1.68
C ARG A 107 -4.55 2.58 2.25
N ASN A 108 -3.67 1.84 1.59
CA ASN A 108 -3.16 0.55 2.05
C ASN A 108 -1.85 0.19 1.34
N ALA A 109 -1.18 -0.86 1.82
CA ALA A 109 0.08 -1.35 1.26
C ALA A 109 -0.04 -1.83 -0.20
N ALA A 110 -1.16 -2.44 -0.59
CA ALA A 110 -1.33 -2.95 -1.95
C ALA A 110 -1.24 -1.80 -2.99
N LEU A 111 -1.80 -0.63 -2.67
CA LEU A 111 -1.70 0.56 -3.52
C LEU A 111 -0.30 1.16 -3.55
N ALA A 112 0.44 1.08 -2.43
CA ALA A 112 1.82 1.57 -2.36
C ALA A 112 2.78 0.75 -3.24
N PHE A 113 2.51 -0.55 -3.38
CA PHE A 113 3.31 -1.48 -4.19
C PHE A 113 2.75 -1.71 -5.60
N ASP A 114 1.68 -1.02 -6.00
CA ASP A 114 1.13 -1.12 -7.35
C ASP A 114 1.98 -0.29 -8.34
N PRO A 115 2.77 -0.93 -9.22
CA PRO A 115 3.62 -0.22 -10.18
C PRO A 115 2.80 0.54 -11.24
N ASP A 116 1.54 0.19 -11.42
CA ASP A 116 0.64 0.77 -12.40
C ASP A 116 -0.32 1.81 -11.83
N LEU A 117 -0.25 2.11 -10.54
CA LEU A 117 -1.13 3.05 -9.84
C LEU A 117 -1.34 4.37 -10.61
N THR A 118 -0.29 4.91 -11.19
CA THR A 118 -0.32 6.20 -11.90
C THR A 118 -0.34 6.08 -13.43
N THR A 119 -0.12 4.88 -13.97
CA THR A 119 -0.04 4.63 -15.42
C THR A 119 -1.27 5.10 -16.19
N PRO A 120 -2.52 4.93 -15.72
CA PRO A 120 -3.72 5.40 -16.42
C PRO A 120 -3.75 6.92 -16.64
N TYR A 121 -3.07 7.68 -15.79
CA TYR A 121 -3.09 9.15 -15.84
C TYR A 121 -2.04 9.75 -16.77
N LYS A 122 -0.98 8.99 -17.14
CA LYS A 122 0.13 9.50 -17.95
C LYS A 122 -0.37 10.04 -19.30
N LYS A 123 -1.13 9.25 -20.04
CA LYS A 123 -1.69 9.67 -21.34
C LYS A 123 -2.69 10.83 -21.23
N GLN A 124 -3.41 10.90 -20.12
CA GLN A 124 -4.40 11.97 -19.88
C GLN A 124 -3.73 13.31 -19.59
N LEU A 125 -2.64 13.30 -18.81
CA LEU A 125 -1.97 14.51 -18.33
C LEU A 125 -0.87 15.01 -19.28
N TYR A 126 -0.27 14.08 -20.05
CA TYR A 126 0.87 14.40 -20.90
C TYR A 126 0.61 13.93 -22.32
N PRO A 127 0.14 14.85 -23.20
CA PRO A 127 -0.09 14.52 -24.62
C PRO A 127 1.21 14.20 -25.36
N ASP A 128 2.34 14.79 -24.97
CA ASP A 128 3.68 14.49 -25.48
C ASP A 128 4.44 13.58 -24.49
N LEU A 129 4.31 12.27 -24.69
CA LEU A 129 4.98 11.26 -23.86
C LEU A 129 6.50 11.24 -24.09
N ASP A 130 6.98 11.64 -25.27
CA ASP A 130 8.41 11.70 -25.54
C ASP A 130 9.06 12.85 -24.76
N GLN A 131 8.38 13.99 -24.64
CA GLN A 131 8.84 15.09 -23.80
C GLN A 131 8.80 14.68 -22.32
N LEU A 132 7.76 14.01 -21.87
CA LEU A 132 7.70 13.47 -20.50
C LEU A 132 8.89 12.56 -20.23
N THR A 133 9.19 11.64 -21.14
CA THR A 133 10.30 10.70 -21.01
C THR A 133 11.65 11.44 -20.91
N ARG A 134 11.89 12.44 -21.76
CA ARG A 134 13.12 13.25 -21.71
C ARG A 134 13.26 14.00 -20.38
N ASP A 135 12.18 14.61 -19.90
CA ASP A 135 12.19 15.34 -18.62
C ASP A 135 12.43 14.39 -17.44
N GLU A 136 11.82 13.21 -17.44
CA GLU A 136 12.04 12.20 -16.40
C GLU A 136 13.48 11.67 -16.42
N GLN A 137 14.03 11.36 -17.60
CA GLN A 137 15.42 10.95 -17.74
C GLN A 137 16.36 12.05 -17.21
N HIS A 138 16.15 13.29 -17.62
CA HIS A 138 16.94 14.42 -17.13
C HIS A 138 16.86 14.56 -15.60
N ARG A 139 15.65 14.44 -15.03
CA ARG A 139 15.46 14.45 -13.57
C ARG A 139 16.28 13.36 -12.88
N PHE A 140 16.33 12.14 -13.43
CA PHE A 140 17.15 11.06 -12.88
C PHE A 140 18.65 11.33 -13.01
N GLU A 141 19.10 11.98 -14.08
CA GLU A 141 20.50 12.38 -14.27
C GLU A 141 20.98 13.37 -13.20
N LEU A 142 20.08 14.13 -12.58
CA LEU A 142 20.40 15.06 -11.49
C LEU A 142 20.58 14.35 -10.14
N LEU A 143 20.14 13.10 -9.99
CA LEU A 143 20.24 12.36 -8.74
C LEU A 143 21.65 11.85 -8.48
N ILE A 144 22.03 11.82 -7.20
CA ILE A 144 23.16 11.07 -6.65
C ILE A 144 22.64 9.78 -6.02
N ALA A 145 21.52 9.87 -5.26
CA ALA A 145 20.88 8.75 -4.61
C ALA A 145 19.37 9.00 -4.42
N HIS A 146 18.63 7.92 -4.39
CA HIS A 146 17.21 7.90 -4.04
C HIS A 146 16.94 6.65 -3.19
N TRP A 147 16.17 6.80 -2.13
CA TRP A 147 15.75 5.67 -1.30
C TRP A 147 14.38 5.94 -0.69
N ASP A 148 13.65 4.86 -0.45
CA ASP A 148 12.32 4.89 0.11
C ASP A 148 12.34 4.19 1.46
N VAL A 149 11.66 4.78 2.45
CA VAL A 149 11.52 4.24 3.79
C VAL A 149 10.02 4.05 4.07
N MET A 150 9.65 2.82 4.38
CA MET A 150 8.33 2.52 4.91
C MET A 150 8.33 2.82 6.40
N VAL A 151 7.33 3.56 6.85
CA VAL A 151 7.23 3.95 8.27
C VAL A 151 5.89 3.53 8.86
N ASP A 152 5.94 2.97 10.06
CA ASP A 152 4.78 2.70 10.89
C ASP A 152 4.64 3.77 11.96
N HIS A 153 3.42 4.21 12.21
CA HIS A 153 3.11 5.08 13.34
C HIS A 153 2.93 4.22 14.59
N ILE A 154 3.72 4.52 15.62
CA ILE A 154 3.63 3.87 16.93
C ILE A 154 2.82 4.79 17.84
N ASP A 155 1.72 4.24 18.40
CA ASP A 155 1.00 4.90 19.48
C ASP A 155 1.84 4.82 20.74
N LEU A 156 2.03 5.97 21.41
CA LEU A 156 2.86 6.08 22.62
C LEU A 156 2.01 6.24 23.90
N ASP A 157 0.67 6.24 23.78
CA ASP A 157 -0.28 6.39 24.90
C ASP A 157 -0.80 5.04 25.43
#